data_daab9f061d793dab0a8aeb8addef3909
#
_entry.id   daab9f061d793dab0a8aeb8addef3909
#
_cell.length_a   1.000
_cell.length_b   1.000
_cell.length_c   1.000
_cell.angle_alpha   90.00
_cell.angle_beta   90.00
_cell.angle_gamma   90.00
#
_symmetry.space_group_name_H-M   'P 1'
#
loop_
_entity.id
_entity.type
_entity.pdbx_description
1 polymer ?
#
loop_
_entity_poly.entity_id
_entity_poly.type
_entity_poly.pdbx_seq_one_letter_code
_entity_poly.pdbx_strand_id
1 'polypeptide(L)'
;MSIKGIKDKNGTIHKIEPEGIILTEELKTYYPIGKFQDASGTDPKTIGNIGDTLAEVFDNLFKMDETQPSIINSPSITLTLSSTDSDEYGTKIKSLSYSISTEDGAYTNDSTTGVTWSGYKFIGSGFSEPSTTFTSKTGTVTLSSDYEVGVSSAISLAVEGTHTAGNVAKTNLGNNSNPEIKIAAGTKTDEYTFSKSSRYYDYSILTTDDAAPTIGLKLQTASGANDTYSYAKGQYLYLYSRSSGKKIQTNVLGQWADVDTTQMGEVKITLSSGATNITYYAYRTDKFADAGSAQYKLV
;
A
#
# COMPACT_ATOMS: atom_id res chain seq x y z
N MET A 1 -23.71 -32.88 37.32
CA MET A 1 -24.26 -32.68 38.70
C MET A 1 -25.10 -33.89 39.00
N SER A 2 -24.75 -34.71 39.99
CA SER A 2 -25.56 -35.92 40.30
C SER A 2 -26.70 -35.48 41.23
N ILE A 3 -27.92 -35.50 40.74
CA ILE A 3 -29.12 -35.29 41.57
C ILE A 3 -29.25 -36.55 42.43
N LYS A 4 -28.92 -36.43 43.71
CA LYS A 4 -29.11 -37.48 44.68
C LYS A 4 -30.64 -37.63 44.94
N GLY A 5 -31.32 -38.53 44.31
CA GLY A 5 -32.74 -38.82 44.36
C GLY A 5 -33.64 -38.22 45.47
N ILE A 6 -34.94 -38.25 45.28
CA ILE A 6 -35.91 -37.79 46.26
C ILE A 6 -36.10 -38.89 47.32
N LYS A 7 -36.07 -38.54 48.62
CA LYS A 7 -36.28 -39.42 49.71
C LYS A 7 -37.78 -39.45 50.00
N ASP A 8 -38.39 -40.63 49.96
CA ASP A 8 -39.80 -40.80 50.29
C ASP A 8 -40.04 -40.80 51.84
N LYS A 9 -41.31 -40.84 52.23
CA LYS A 9 -41.72 -40.84 53.64
C LYS A 9 -41.15 -42.00 54.45
N ASN A 10 -40.69 -43.05 53.77
CA ASN A 10 -40.13 -44.27 54.40
C ASN A 10 -38.57 -44.19 54.42
N GLY A 11 -38.00 -43.14 53.94
CA GLY A 11 -36.54 -42.95 53.89
C GLY A 11 -35.88 -43.58 52.69
N THR A 12 -36.62 -44.15 51.74
CA THR A 12 -36.10 -44.72 50.51
C THR A 12 -35.65 -43.54 49.52
N ILE A 13 -34.46 -43.65 49.05
CA ILE A 13 -33.96 -42.70 48.06
C ILE A 13 -34.31 -43.18 46.65
N HIS A 14 -35.22 -42.50 45.99
CA HIS A 14 -35.52 -42.74 44.59
C HIS A 14 -34.56 -41.90 43.75
N LYS A 15 -33.68 -42.55 43.00
CA LYS A 15 -32.80 -41.91 42.06
C LYS A 15 -33.63 -41.31 40.92
N ILE A 16 -33.56 -40.04 40.75
CA ILE A 16 -34.21 -39.38 39.61
C ILE A 16 -33.19 -39.35 38.47
N GLU A 17 -33.49 -40.08 37.42
CA GLU A 17 -32.75 -39.97 36.18
C GLU A 17 -33.40 -38.84 35.37
N PRO A 18 -32.64 -37.87 34.90
CA PRO A 18 -33.18 -36.73 34.14
C PRO A 18 -34.00 -37.14 32.90
N GLU A 19 -33.67 -38.29 32.32
CA GLU A 19 -34.38 -38.87 31.17
C GLU A 19 -35.76 -39.41 31.52
N GLY A 20 -36.03 -39.67 32.80
CA GLY A 20 -37.32 -40.17 33.31
C GLY A 20 -38.32 -39.06 33.68
N ILE A 21 -37.91 -37.82 33.69
CA ILE A 21 -38.76 -36.66 33.97
C ILE A 21 -39.24 -36.07 32.65
N ILE A 22 -40.53 -36.11 32.40
CA ILE A 22 -41.17 -35.62 31.18
C ILE A 22 -41.94 -34.32 31.50
N LEU A 23 -41.82 -33.32 30.67
CA LEU A 23 -42.58 -32.07 30.80
C LEU A 23 -44.05 -32.29 30.47
N THR A 24 -44.97 -31.82 31.34
CA THR A 24 -46.40 -31.79 31.12
C THR A 24 -46.89 -30.45 30.58
N GLU A 25 -46.04 -29.44 30.61
CA GLU A 25 -46.30 -28.08 30.11
C GLU A 25 -45.10 -27.58 29.32
N GLU A 26 -45.31 -26.65 28.40
CA GLU A 26 -44.25 -25.97 27.65
C GLU A 26 -43.43 -25.08 28.59
N LEU A 27 -42.09 -25.25 28.57
CA LEU A 27 -41.19 -24.43 29.39
C LEU A 27 -40.55 -23.34 28.52
N LYS A 28 -40.65 -22.09 28.96
CA LYS A 28 -40.09 -20.93 28.27
C LYS A 28 -39.08 -20.17 29.11
N THR A 29 -38.08 -19.60 28.45
CA THR A 29 -37.22 -18.59 29.07
C THR A 29 -37.63 -17.19 28.62
N TYR A 30 -37.64 -16.27 29.56
CA TYR A 30 -37.94 -14.85 29.36
C TYR A 30 -36.68 -13.96 29.47
N TYR A 31 -35.52 -14.56 29.67
CA TYR A 31 -34.24 -13.90 29.82
C TYR A 31 -33.18 -14.62 28.98
N PRO A 32 -32.16 -13.90 28.52
CA PRO A 32 -31.04 -14.53 27.83
C PRO A 32 -30.38 -15.61 28.66
N ILE A 33 -30.36 -16.86 28.15
CA ILE A 33 -29.73 -18.00 28.82
C ILE A 33 -29.30 -19.06 27.78
N GLY A 34 -28.15 -19.65 27.99
CA GLY A 34 -27.63 -20.69 27.11
C GLY A 34 -27.61 -20.28 25.65
N LYS A 35 -28.21 -21.05 24.76
CA LYS A 35 -28.33 -20.74 23.33
C LYS A 35 -29.39 -19.68 23.00
N PHE A 36 -30.26 -19.35 23.91
CA PHE A 36 -31.37 -18.39 23.74
C PHE A 36 -30.96 -16.98 24.21
N GLN A 37 -29.86 -16.44 23.66
CA GLN A 37 -29.33 -15.12 24.06
C GLN A 37 -30.24 -13.96 23.63
N ASP A 38 -31.15 -14.19 22.70
CA ASP A 38 -32.14 -13.24 22.19
C ASP A 38 -33.50 -13.32 22.92
N ALA A 39 -33.66 -14.20 23.92
CA ALA A 39 -34.86 -14.28 24.68
C ALA A 39 -35.12 -13.01 25.50
N SER A 40 -36.35 -12.54 25.53
CA SER A 40 -36.79 -11.36 26.31
C SER A 40 -38.18 -11.54 26.91
N GLY A 41 -38.56 -10.66 27.82
CA GLY A 41 -39.91 -10.65 28.40
C GLY A 41 -41.03 -10.45 27.37
N THR A 42 -40.72 -9.84 26.21
CA THR A 42 -41.68 -9.64 25.11
C THR A 42 -41.54 -10.67 23.98
N ASP A 43 -40.43 -11.41 23.93
CA ASP A 43 -40.15 -12.49 22.97
C ASP A 43 -39.53 -13.70 23.71
N PRO A 44 -40.33 -14.42 24.51
CA PRO A 44 -39.85 -15.59 25.23
C PRO A 44 -39.54 -16.71 24.24
N LYS A 45 -38.50 -17.51 24.55
CA LYS A 45 -38.09 -18.66 23.73
C LYS A 45 -38.46 -19.96 24.45
N THR A 46 -38.99 -20.93 23.70
CA THR A 46 -39.29 -22.25 24.22
C THR A 46 -38.01 -23.05 24.43
N ILE A 47 -37.79 -23.51 25.65
CA ILE A 47 -36.65 -24.35 26.04
C ILE A 47 -37.01 -25.83 26.22
N GLY A 48 -38.28 -26.13 26.32
CA GLY A 48 -38.79 -27.50 26.36
C GLY A 48 -40.28 -27.58 25.98
N ASN A 49 -40.65 -28.58 25.20
CA ASN A 49 -42.00 -28.84 24.75
C ASN A 49 -42.65 -29.89 25.66
N ILE A 50 -43.99 -29.97 25.60
CA ILE A 50 -44.72 -31.08 26.27
C ILE A 50 -44.23 -32.41 25.71
N GLY A 51 -43.81 -33.29 26.59
CA GLY A 51 -43.25 -34.58 26.23
C GLY A 51 -41.74 -34.68 26.23
N ASP A 52 -41.03 -33.53 26.26
CA ASP A 52 -39.57 -33.50 26.34
C ASP A 52 -39.13 -34.00 27.74
N THR A 53 -38.03 -34.71 27.76
CA THR A 53 -37.36 -35.11 29.01
C THR A 53 -36.60 -33.91 29.61
N LEU A 54 -36.32 -33.94 30.90
CA LEU A 54 -35.51 -32.91 31.56
C LEU A 54 -34.08 -32.85 30.96
N ALA A 55 -33.56 -33.98 30.47
CA ALA A 55 -32.28 -34.03 29.78
C ALA A 55 -32.32 -33.22 28.48
N GLU A 56 -33.37 -33.38 27.67
CA GLU A 56 -33.57 -32.61 26.42
C GLU A 56 -33.75 -31.12 26.70
N VAL A 57 -34.47 -30.77 27.80
CA VAL A 57 -34.58 -29.37 28.23
C VAL A 57 -33.22 -28.80 28.58
N PHE A 58 -32.37 -29.50 29.28
CA PHE A 58 -31.01 -29.04 29.59
C PHE A 58 -30.14 -28.96 28.35
N ASP A 59 -30.23 -29.91 27.43
CA ASP A 59 -29.57 -29.86 26.14
C ASP A 59 -30.03 -28.61 25.36
N ASN A 60 -31.33 -28.37 25.29
CA ASN A 60 -31.87 -27.18 24.65
C ASN A 60 -31.41 -25.87 25.30
N LEU A 61 -31.28 -25.85 26.63
CA LEU A 61 -30.90 -24.66 27.38
C LEU A 61 -29.42 -24.34 27.29
N PHE A 62 -28.55 -25.33 27.34
CA PHE A 62 -27.11 -25.15 27.50
C PHE A 62 -26.28 -25.50 26.26
N LYS A 63 -26.82 -26.31 25.36
CA LYS A 63 -26.14 -26.66 24.12
C LYS A 63 -26.31 -25.52 23.10
N MET A 64 -25.22 -24.86 22.78
CA MET A 64 -25.23 -23.88 21.71
C MET A 64 -25.42 -24.57 20.35
N ASP A 65 -26.24 -23.98 19.48
CA ASP A 65 -26.37 -24.46 18.11
C ASP A 65 -25.04 -24.33 17.40
N GLU A 66 -24.64 -25.39 16.72
CA GLU A 66 -23.42 -25.37 15.92
C GLU A 66 -23.68 -24.65 14.59
N THR A 67 -22.99 -23.55 14.38
CA THR A 67 -23.05 -22.78 13.13
C THR A 67 -21.84 -23.07 12.27
N GLN A 68 -22.09 -23.33 10.99
CA GLN A 68 -21.03 -23.56 10.03
C GLN A 68 -20.33 -22.23 9.65
N PRO A 69 -19.00 -22.23 9.49
CA PRO A 69 -18.29 -21.05 9.04
C PRO A 69 -18.57 -20.77 7.56
N SER A 70 -18.18 -19.59 7.12
CA SER A 70 -18.07 -19.23 5.70
C SER A 70 -16.76 -18.51 5.43
N ILE A 71 -16.31 -18.53 4.19
CA ILE A 71 -15.18 -17.72 3.74
C ILE A 71 -15.69 -16.28 3.58
N ILE A 72 -15.19 -15.34 4.40
CA ILE A 72 -15.55 -13.93 4.32
C ILE A 72 -14.72 -13.24 3.23
N ASN A 73 -13.40 -13.47 3.27
CA ASN A 73 -12.45 -12.89 2.32
C ASN A 73 -11.58 -13.99 1.71
N SER A 74 -11.34 -13.90 0.43
CA SER A 74 -10.33 -14.70 -0.26
C SER A 74 -8.93 -14.11 -0.05
N PRO A 75 -7.86 -14.90 -0.14
CA PRO A 75 -6.50 -14.38 -0.18
C PRO A 75 -6.33 -13.34 -1.29
N SER A 76 -5.55 -12.31 -1.02
CA SER A 76 -5.24 -11.26 -1.97
C SER A 76 -3.76 -10.89 -1.94
N ILE A 77 -3.29 -10.29 -3.01
CA ILE A 77 -1.94 -9.77 -3.18
C ILE A 77 -2.04 -8.33 -3.69
N THR A 78 -1.14 -7.47 -3.26
CA THR A 78 -1.05 -6.07 -3.74
C THR A 78 0.39 -5.75 -4.07
N LEU A 79 0.63 -5.25 -5.29
CA LEU A 79 1.92 -4.77 -5.77
C LEU A 79 1.97 -3.25 -5.68
N THR A 80 3.06 -2.73 -5.13
CA THR A 80 3.39 -1.31 -5.19
C THR A 80 4.76 -1.14 -5.82
N LEU A 81 4.89 -0.21 -6.77
CA LEU A 81 6.13 0.10 -7.47
C LEU A 81 6.48 1.56 -7.29
N SER A 82 7.77 1.85 -7.16
CA SER A 82 8.28 3.22 -7.02
C SER A 82 9.66 3.36 -7.64
N SER A 83 10.06 4.61 -7.93
CA SER A 83 11.41 4.94 -8.38
C SER A 83 11.91 6.16 -7.60
N THR A 84 13.17 6.12 -7.20
CA THR A 84 13.90 7.25 -6.61
C THR A 84 14.55 8.13 -7.66
N ASP A 85 14.51 7.72 -8.95
CA ASP A 85 15.08 8.52 -10.03
C ASP A 85 14.37 9.86 -10.16
N SER A 86 15.09 10.85 -10.71
CA SER A 86 14.55 12.18 -10.97
C SER A 86 13.28 12.12 -11.81
N ASP A 87 12.39 13.07 -11.61
CA ASP A 87 11.23 13.32 -12.46
C ASP A 87 11.52 14.35 -13.58
N GLU A 88 12.79 14.69 -13.80
CA GLU A 88 13.19 15.54 -14.91
C GLU A 88 12.82 14.91 -16.25
N TYR A 89 12.30 15.72 -17.16
CA TYR A 89 11.97 15.28 -18.52
C TYR A 89 13.16 14.55 -19.17
N GLY A 90 12.92 13.38 -19.73
CA GLY A 90 13.92 12.54 -20.38
C GLY A 90 14.74 11.65 -19.43
N THR A 91 14.50 11.68 -18.10
CA THR A 91 15.16 10.75 -17.18
C THR A 91 14.77 9.32 -17.55
N LYS A 92 15.77 8.44 -17.67
CA LYS A 92 15.57 7.02 -17.97
C LYS A 92 15.58 6.19 -16.72
N ILE A 93 14.47 5.57 -16.44
CA ILE A 93 14.26 4.66 -15.31
C ILE A 93 14.40 3.22 -15.82
N LYS A 94 15.41 2.50 -15.35
CA LYS A 94 15.73 1.12 -15.75
C LYS A 94 15.17 0.11 -14.77
N SER A 95 14.97 0.51 -13.53
CA SER A 95 14.53 -0.38 -12.45
C SER A 95 13.60 0.33 -11.50
N LEU A 96 12.73 -0.45 -10.85
CA LEU A 96 11.76 0.03 -9.87
C LEU A 96 11.95 -0.72 -8.56
N SER A 97 11.81 -0.02 -7.44
CA SER A 97 11.63 -0.66 -6.15
C SER A 97 10.23 -1.21 -6.05
N TYR A 98 10.08 -2.43 -5.55
CA TYR A 98 8.79 -3.05 -5.34
C TYR A 98 8.52 -3.36 -3.87
N SER A 99 7.24 -3.37 -3.52
CA SER A 99 6.70 -3.88 -2.27
C SER A 99 5.46 -4.71 -2.56
N ILE A 100 5.40 -5.91 -1.98
CA ILE A 100 4.27 -6.84 -2.09
C ILE A 100 3.65 -6.97 -0.71
N SER A 101 2.35 -6.73 -0.60
CA SER A 101 1.57 -7.09 0.57
C SER A 101 0.61 -8.23 0.23
N THR A 102 0.30 -9.05 1.22
CA THR A 102 -0.59 -10.21 1.04
C THR A 102 -1.53 -10.33 2.21
N GLU A 103 -2.77 -10.72 1.91
CA GLU A 103 -3.79 -11.08 2.88
C GLU A 103 -4.08 -12.57 2.77
N ASP A 104 -4.22 -13.25 3.89
CA ASP A 104 -4.42 -14.70 3.93
C ASP A 104 -5.90 -15.11 3.77
N GLY A 105 -6.80 -14.14 3.63
CA GLY A 105 -8.23 -14.35 3.66
C GLY A 105 -8.79 -14.44 5.09
N ALA A 106 -10.07 -14.76 5.23
CA ALA A 106 -10.72 -14.87 6.53
C ALA A 106 -11.93 -15.82 6.51
N TYR A 107 -12.20 -16.44 7.66
CA TYR A 107 -13.42 -17.19 7.94
C TYR A 107 -14.28 -16.46 8.99
N THR A 108 -15.59 -16.75 9.03
CA THR A 108 -16.52 -16.10 9.99
C THR A 108 -16.22 -16.43 11.45
N ASN A 109 -15.82 -17.65 11.74
CA ASN A 109 -15.66 -18.16 13.11
C ASN A 109 -14.19 -18.46 13.48
N ASP A 110 -13.24 -18.18 12.58
CA ASP A 110 -11.83 -18.48 12.79
C ASP A 110 -10.96 -17.39 12.20
N SER A 111 -10.13 -16.76 13.02
CA SER A 111 -9.21 -15.70 12.61
C SER A 111 -7.95 -16.24 11.93
N THR A 112 -7.71 -17.56 12.00
CA THR A 112 -6.47 -18.17 11.51
C THR A 112 -6.75 -19.08 10.31
N THR A 113 -6.57 -18.59 9.11
CA THR A 113 -6.84 -19.35 7.89
C THR A 113 -5.82 -20.45 7.61
N GLY A 114 -4.59 -20.34 8.14
CA GLY A 114 -3.48 -21.25 7.87
C GLY A 114 -2.94 -21.20 6.46
N VAL A 115 -3.36 -20.21 5.67
CA VAL A 115 -2.80 -19.93 4.34
C VAL A 115 -1.36 -19.44 4.51
N THR A 116 -0.47 -19.92 3.64
CA THR A 116 0.91 -19.45 3.55
C THR A 116 1.27 -19.16 2.10
N TRP A 117 2.00 -18.07 1.89
CA TRP A 117 2.49 -17.67 0.56
C TRP A 117 3.85 -18.30 0.31
N SER A 118 3.97 -19.08 -0.77
CA SER A 118 5.16 -19.87 -1.07
C SER A 118 6.12 -19.20 -2.05
N GLY A 119 5.69 -18.18 -2.77
CA GLY A 119 6.52 -17.45 -3.70
C GLY A 119 5.75 -16.47 -4.58
N TYR A 120 6.51 -15.62 -5.23
CA TYR A 120 6.03 -14.56 -6.12
C TYR A 120 6.78 -14.62 -7.44
N LYS A 121 6.18 -14.18 -8.52
CA LYS A 121 6.86 -13.94 -9.80
C LYS A 121 6.25 -12.74 -10.48
N PHE A 122 7.06 -11.96 -11.17
CA PHE A 122 6.56 -10.94 -12.06
C PHE A 122 6.05 -11.58 -13.35
N ILE A 123 4.95 -11.08 -13.88
CA ILE A 123 4.31 -11.58 -15.08
C ILE A 123 4.15 -10.48 -16.12
N GLY A 124 4.11 -10.87 -17.41
CA GLY A 124 4.01 -9.93 -18.53
C GLY A 124 5.36 -9.49 -19.08
N SER A 125 5.32 -8.70 -20.15
CA SER A 125 6.51 -8.29 -20.92
C SER A 125 7.20 -7.03 -20.37
N GLY A 126 6.66 -6.41 -19.33
CA GLY A 126 7.19 -5.16 -18.77
C GLY A 126 8.46 -5.34 -17.94
N PHE A 127 8.78 -6.58 -17.52
CA PHE A 127 9.97 -6.90 -16.74
C PHE A 127 11.02 -7.64 -17.58
N SER A 128 12.30 -7.44 -17.27
CA SER A 128 13.40 -8.12 -17.98
C SER A 128 13.48 -9.63 -17.72
N GLU A 129 13.06 -10.06 -16.54
CA GLU A 129 13.04 -11.46 -16.11
C GLU A 129 11.65 -11.89 -15.64
N PRO A 130 10.66 -11.95 -16.54
CA PRO A 130 9.33 -12.42 -16.17
C PRO A 130 9.39 -13.91 -15.80
N SER A 131 8.50 -14.33 -14.90
CA SER A 131 8.32 -15.72 -14.48
C SER A 131 9.40 -16.33 -13.57
N THR A 132 10.45 -15.62 -13.20
CA THR A 132 11.39 -16.06 -12.15
C THR A 132 10.73 -15.97 -10.79
N THR A 133 10.70 -17.10 -10.05
CA THR A 133 10.09 -17.15 -8.72
C THR A 133 11.06 -16.60 -7.66
N PHE A 134 10.53 -15.76 -6.76
CA PHE A 134 11.25 -15.21 -5.62
C PHE A 134 10.37 -15.23 -4.36
N THR A 135 10.96 -15.04 -3.19
CA THR A 135 10.25 -15.09 -1.89
C THR A 135 10.24 -13.75 -1.16
N SER A 136 11.11 -12.82 -1.54
CA SER A 136 11.18 -11.50 -0.90
C SER A 136 9.96 -10.66 -1.27
N LYS A 137 9.35 -10.03 -0.27
CA LYS A 137 8.24 -9.09 -0.48
C LYS A 137 8.69 -7.68 -0.84
N THR A 138 9.98 -7.40 -0.79
CA THR A 138 10.56 -6.10 -1.17
C THR A 138 11.85 -6.32 -1.93
N GLY A 139 12.18 -5.39 -2.82
CA GLY A 139 13.39 -5.45 -3.61
C GLY A 139 13.36 -4.48 -4.78
N THR A 140 14.20 -4.75 -5.76
CA THR A 140 14.28 -3.99 -7.00
C THR A 140 14.05 -4.93 -8.18
N VAL A 141 13.29 -4.47 -9.15
CA VAL A 141 13.03 -5.19 -10.40
C VAL A 141 13.46 -4.35 -11.59
N THR A 142 14.04 -4.99 -12.59
CA THR A 142 14.51 -4.35 -13.83
C THR A 142 13.38 -4.37 -14.87
N LEU A 143 13.18 -3.25 -15.55
CA LEU A 143 12.24 -3.15 -16.67
C LEU A 143 12.80 -3.78 -17.93
N SER A 144 11.95 -4.28 -18.80
CA SER A 144 12.34 -4.84 -20.12
C SER A 144 12.85 -3.77 -21.07
N SER A 145 12.41 -2.54 -20.89
CA SER A 145 12.89 -1.35 -21.58
C SER A 145 12.87 -0.14 -20.63
N ASP A 146 13.74 0.83 -20.88
CA ASP A 146 13.80 2.04 -20.08
C ASP A 146 12.45 2.78 -20.15
N TYR A 147 11.92 3.19 -18.98
CA TYR A 147 10.83 4.16 -18.91
C TYR A 147 11.43 5.56 -18.94
N GLU A 148 11.11 6.35 -19.96
CA GLU A 148 11.61 7.71 -20.12
C GLU A 148 10.54 8.71 -19.64
N VAL A 149 10.87 9.48 -18.61
CA VAL A 149 9.96 10.43 -17.94
C VAL A 149 9.51 11.52 -18.93
N GLY A 150 8.18 11.66 -19.06
CA GLY A 150 7.55 12.61 -19.97
C GLY A 150 7.53 12.21 -21.45
N VAL A 151 8.11 11.06 -21.80
CA VAL A 151 8.13 10.50 -23.16
C VAL A 151 7.36 9.19 -23.21
N SER A 152 7.67 8.27 -22.28
CA SER A 152 6.99 6.98 -22.22
C SER A 152 5.56 7.12 -21.72
N SER A 153 4.64 6.36 -22.33
CA SER A 153 3.30 6.15 -21.75
C SER A 153 3.38 5.37 -20.45
N ALA A 154 2.31 5.44 -19.66
CA ALA A 154 2.18 4.59 -18.47
C ALA A 154 2.34 3.11 -18.84
N ILE A 155 3.06 2.35 -18.02
CA ILE A 155 3.30 0.93 -18.22
C ILE A 155 2.54 0.12 -17.17
N SER A 156 1.94 -0.99 -17.61
CA SER A 156 1.27 -1.92 -16.72
C SER A 156 2.20 -3.07 -16.38
N LEU A 157 2.32 -3.35 -15.09
CA LEU A 157 3.24 -4.34 -14.52
C LEU A 157 2.47 -5.19 -13.53
N ALA A 158 2.65 -6.51 -13.56
CA ALA A 158 1.87 -7.40 -12.72
C ALA A 158 2.74 -8.38 -11.93
N VAL A 159 2.23 -8.81 -10.79
CA VAL A 159 2.81 -9.86 -9.96
C VAL A 159 1.79 -10.99 -9.77
N GLU A 160 2.28 -12.22 -9.76
CA GLU A 160 1.52 -13.41 -9.34
C GLU A 160 2.15 -13.96 -8.07
N GLY A 161 1.33 -14.21 -7.05
CA GLY A 161 1.72 -14.90 -5.82
C GLY A 161 1.02 -16.25 -5.71
N THR A 162 1.73 -17.28 -5.24
CA THR A 162 1.19 -18.63 -5.00
C THR A 162 1.00 -18.84 -3.51
N HIS A 163 -0.15 -19.37 -3.12
CA HIS A 163 -0.45 -19.70 -1.73
C HIS A 163 -0.93 -21.14 -1.54
N THR A 164 -0.69 -21.70 -0.35
CA THR A 164 -1.17 -23.01 0.05
C THR A 164 -2.68 -23.00 0.28
N ALA A 165 -3.27 -24.20 0.41
CA ALA A 165 -4.61 -24.31 0.97
C ALA A 165 -4.61 -23.83 2.43
N GLY A 166 -5.73 -23.26 2.85
CA GLY A 166 -6.01 -22.95 4.24
C GLY A 166 -6.36 -24.19 5.07
N ASN A 167 -6.39 -24.04 6.39
CA ASN A 167 -6.93 -25.03 7.30
C ASN A 167 -8.44 -25.20 7.07
N VAL A 168 -8.99 -26.32 7.53
CA VAL A 168 -10.45 -26.49 7.62
C VAL A 168 -10.97 -25.51 8.67
N ALA A 169 -11.91 -24.67 8.26
CA ALA A 169 -12.50 -23.66 9.13
C ALA A 169 -13.28 -24.29 10.29
N LYS A 170 -13.30 -23.58 11.41
CA LYS A 170 -13.97 -24.06 12.64
C LYS A 170 -15.38 -23.52 12.75
N THR A 171 -16.28 -24.36 13.28
CA THR A 171 -17.59 -23.91 13.73
C THR A 171 -17.45 -23.01 14.98
N ASN A 172 -18.53 -22.36 15.38
CA ASN A 172 -18.57 -21.58 16.62
C ASN A 172 -18.27 -22.41 17.89
N LEU A 173 -18.36 -23.74 17.81
CA LEU A 173 -18.02 -24.67 18.88
C LEU A 173 -16.60 -25.23 18.79
N GLY A 174 -15.82 -24.78 17.82
CA GLY A 174 -14.42 -25.19 17.62
C GLY A 174 -14.22 -26.49 16.87
N ASN A 175 -15.29 -27.14 16.40
CA ASN A 175 -15.22 -28.36 15.59
C ASN A 175 -14.83 -28.01 14.14
N ASN A 176 -14.30 -28.99 13.39
CA ASN A 176 -14.14 -28.80 11.95
C ASN A 176 -15.50 -28.65 11.28
N SER A 177 -15.59 -27.77 10.28
CA SER A 177 -16.80 -27.63 9.48
C SER A 177 -17.17 -28.93 8.75
N ASN A 178 -18.46 -29.19 8.61
CA ASN A 178 -18.97 -30.33 7.84
C ASN A 178 -20.20 -29.89 7.01
N PRO A 179 -20.11 -29.82 5.67
CA PRO A 179 -18.93 -30.20 4.85
C PRO A 179 -17.71 -29.32 5.12
N GLU A 180 -16.50 -29.82 4.82
CA GLU A 180 -15.26 -29.07 5.01
C GLU A 180 -15.28 -27.76 4.22
N ILE A 181 -15.10 -26.66 4.92
CA ILE A 181 -14.95 -25.32 4.36
C ILE A 181 -13.50 -24.89 4.56
N LYS A 182 -12.78 -24.67 3.46
CA LYS A 182 -11.40 -24.19 3.47
C LYS A 182 -11.08 -23.36 2.24
N ILE A 183 -10.14 -22.44 2.38
CA ILE A 183 -9.56 -21.72 1.23
C ILE A 183 -8.75 -22.73 0.42
N ALA A 184 -9.04 -22.87 -0.87
CA ALA A 184 -8.28 -23.75 -1.75
C ALA A 184 -6.87 -23.16 -2.02
N ALA A 185 -5.88 -24.01 -2.28
CA ALA A 185 -4.59 -23.56 -2.78
C ALA A 185 -4.75 -22.92 -4.16
N GLY A 186 -3.92 -21.93 -4.48
CA GLY A 186 -4.02 -21.26 -5.75
C GLY A 186 -3.03 -20.14 -5.94
N THR A 187 -3.30 -19.33 -6.96
CA THR A 187 -2.54 -18.13 -7.27
C THR A 187 -3.45 -16.90 -7.24
N LYS A 188 -2.84 -15.77 -6.92
CA LYS A 188 -3.47 -14.44 -7.00
C LYS A 188 -2.56 -13.51 -7.78
N THR A 189 -3.16 -12.61 -8.52
CA THR A 189 -2.45 -11.61 -9.32
C THR A 189 -2.88 -10.22 -8.91
N ASP A 190 -1.94 -9.28 -9.02
CA ASP A 190 -2.22 -7.86 -8.93
C ASP A 190 -1.45 -7.12 -10.01
N GLU A 191 -2.02 -6.02 -10.49
CA GLU A 191 -1.50 -5.21 -11.57
C GLU A 191 -1.32 -3.78 -11.10
N TYR A 192 -0.15 -3.21 -11.36
CA TYR A 192 0.18 -1.84 -11.02
C TYR A 192 0.52 -1.05 -12.28
N THR A 193 -0.15 0.08 -12.46
CA THR A 193 0.16 1.02 -13.54
C THR A 193 1.20 2.03 -13.05
N PHE A 194 2.43 1.91 -13.57
CA PHE A 194 3.50 2.85 -13.27
C PHE A 194 3.50 4.00 -14.25
N SER A 195 3.51 5.22 -13.73
CA SER A 195 3.75 6.46 -14.49
C SER A 195 4.47 7.48 -13.61
N LYS A 196 5.20 8.39 -14.24
CA LYS A 196 5.89 9.49 -13.55
C LYS A 196 5.70 10.79 -14.32
N SER A 197 5.21 11.82 -13.63
CA SER A 197 5.08 13.16 -14.22
C SER A 197 6.44 13.76 -14.47
N SER A 198 6.61 14.45 -15.60
CA SER A 198 7.84 15.14 -15.94
C SER A 198 7.87 16.56 -15.39
N ARG A 199 9.06 17.01 -15.04
CA ARG A 199 9.35 18.41 -14.68
C ARG A 199 10.53 18.92 -15.47
N TYR A 200 10.58 20.25 -15.59
CA TYR A 200 11.73 20.98 -16.12
C TYR A 200 12.28 21.84 -15.00
N TYR A 201 13.55 21.62 -14.70
CA TYR A 201 14.26 22.39 -13.66
C TYR A 201 15.00 23.55 -14.27
N ASP A 202 15.29 24.56 -13.46
CA ASP A 202 16.19 25.65 -13.86
C ASP A 202 17.65 25.18 -13.76
N TYR A 203 18.51 25.76 -14.57
CA TYR A 203 19.92 25.39 -14.67
C TYR A 203 20.82 26.59 -14.48
N SER A 204 22.09 26.31 -14.20
CA SER A 204 23.13 27.34 -14.05
C SER A 204 24.48 26.86 -14.55
N ILE A 205 25.33 27.81 -14.93
CA ILE A 205 26.75 27.55 -15.20
C ILE A 205 27.55 28.85 -14.99
N LEU A 206 28.77 28.69 -14.48
CA LEU A 206 29.80 29.73 -14.45
C LEU A 206 30.78 29.46 -15.57
N THR A 207 31.03 30.46 -16.43
CA THR A 207 31.95 30.36 -17.57
C THR A 207 32.55 31.72 -17.92
N THR A 208 33.66 31.68 -18.62
CA THR A 208 34.27 32.90 -19.26
C THR A 208 33.72 33.19 -20.65
N ASP A 209 32.93 32.25 -21.19
CA ASP A 209 32.37 32.35 -22.54
C ASP A 209 31.27 33.41 -22.59
N ASP A 210 31.29 34.21 -23.64
CA ASP A 210 30.30 35.26 -23.87
C ASP A 210 29.01 34.71 -24.51
N ALA A 211 29.07 33.55 -25.13
CA ALA A 211 27.93 32.83 -25.65
C ALA A 211 27.33 31.89 -24.57
N ALA A 212 26.00 31.79 -24.54
CA ALA A 212 25.32 30.93 -23.59
C ALA A 212 25.68 29.44 -23.82
N PRO A 213 26.33 28.77 -22.85
CA PRO A 213 26.61 27.32 -22.96
C PRO A 213 25.32 26.49 -23.06
N THR A 214 25.39 25.39 -23.81
CA THR A 214 24.23 24.51 -24.02
C THR A 214 24.38 23.13 -23.38
N ILE A 215 25.57 22.84 -22.85
CA ILE A 215 25.91 21.57 -22.18
C ILE A 215 26.70 21.85 -20.89
N GLY A 216 26.84 20.86 -20.05
CA GLY A 216 27.59 20.96 -18.80
C GLY A 216 26.91 21.84 -17.74
N LEU A 217 25.62 22.09 -17.91
CA LEU A 217 24.81 22.89 -16.99
C LEU A 217 24.59 22.14 -15.68
N LYS A 218 24.59 22.91 -14.59
CA LYS A 218 24.24 22.37 -13.27
C LYS A 218 22.76 22.58 -12.99
N LEU A 219 22.09 21.52 -12.54
CA LEU A 219 20.72 21.60 -12.06
C LEU A 219 20.65 22.51 -10.84
N GLN A 220 19.68 23.42 -10.79
CA GLN A 220 19.38 24.19 -9.59
C GLN A 220 18.55 23.33 -8.63
N THR A 221 18.90 23.37 -7.33
CA THR A 221 18.37 22.44 -6.32
C THR A 221 16.92 22.64 -5.98
N ALA A 222 16.33 23.79 -6.29
CA ALA A 222 14.89 24.01 -6.28
C ALA A 222 14.54 25.22 -7.15
N SER A 223 13.34 25.24 -7.73
CA SER A 223 12.78 26.43 -8.37
C SER A 223 12.77 27.60 -7.37
N GLY A 224 13.57 28.63 -7.64
CA GLY A 224 13.75 29.76 -6.72
C GLY A 224 14.74 29.51 -5.57
N ALA A 225 15.53 28.43 -5.61
CA ALA A 225 16.55 28.18 -4.60
C ALA A 225 17.66 29.22 -4.66
N ASN A 226 18.09 29.59 -3.46
CA ASN A 226 19.17 30.55 -3.25
C ASN A 226 20.50 29.82 -3.37
N ASP A 227 20.87 29.39 -4.56
CA ASP A 227 22.14 28.72 -4.79
C ASP A 227 23.30 29.69 -4.57
N THR A 228 24.31 29.24 -3.83
CA THR A 228 25.54 29.98 -3.61
C THR A 228 26.53 29.60 -4.70
N TYR A 229 27.01 30.61 -5.42
CA TYR A 229 27.99 30.47 -6.48
C TYR A 229 29.31 31.05 -6.06
N SER A 230 30.38 30.25 -6.16
CA SER A 230 31.77 30.73 -6.03
C SER A 230 32.30 30.98 -7.44
N TYR A 231 32.62 32.21 -7.74
CA TYR A 231 33.02 32.65 -9.07
C TYR A 231 34.43 33.27 -9.09
N ALA A 232 35.09 33.13 -10.19
CA ALA A 232 36.39 33.77 -10.43
C ALA A 232 36.21 35.10 -11.22
N LYS A 233 37.23 35.96 -11.13
CA LYS A 233 37.31 37.14 -11.95
C LYS A 233 37.20 36.79 -13.43
N GLY A 234 36.38 37.55 -14.16
CA GLY A 234 36.20 37.40 -15.58
C GLY A 234 35.17 36.35 -16.00
N GLN A 235 34.53 35.65 -15.06
CA GLN A 235 33.42 34.75 -15.36
C GLN A 235 32.09 35.51 -15.45
N TYR A 236 31.13 34.89 -16.13
CA TYR A 236 29.70 35.19 -16.08
C TYR A 236 28.97 34.09 -15.35
N LEU A 237 27.87 34.42 -14.70
CA LEU A 237 26.87 33.43 -14.25
C LEU A 237 25.74 33.43 -15.27
N TYR A 238 25.50 32.28 -15.89
CA TYR A 238 24.30 32.01 -16.66
C TYR A 238 23.28 31.24 -15.82
N LEU A 239 22.05 31.72 -15.91
CA LEU A 239 20.90 31.04 -15.33
C LEU A 239 19.89 30.76 -16.45
N TYR A 240 19.26 29.61 -16.43
CA TYR A 240 18.37 29.14 -17.48
C TYR A 240 16.99 28.79 -16.91
N SER A 241 15.92 29.24 -17.55
CA SER A 241 14.54 28.94 -17.18
C SER A 241 13.69 28.66 -18.41
N ARG A 242 12.61 27.89 -18.21
CA ARG A 242 11.57 27.71 -19.25
C ARG A 242 10.73 28.96 -19.47
N SER A 243 10.77 29.91 -18.56
CA SER A 243 10.00 31.15 -18.62
C SER A 243 10.85 32.31 -19.14
N SER A 244 10.29 33.12 -20.04
CA SER A 244 10.89 34.38 -20.51
C SER A 244 10.67 35.54 -19.52
N GLY A 245 11.39 36.63 -19.71
CA GLY A 245 11.17 37.90 -18.99
C GLY A 245 11.64 37.93 -17.55
N LYS A 246 12.48 36.98 -17.15
CA LYS A 246 13.03 36.88 -15.78
C LYS A 246 14.21 37.82 -15.58
N LYS A 247 14.52 38.09 -14.31
CA LYS A 247 15.69 38.88 -13.86
C LYS A 247 16.51 38.05 -12.89
N ILE A 248 17.80 38.34 -12.83
CA ILE A 248 18.71 37.80 -11.83
C ILE A 248 18.71 38.73 -10.62
N GLN A 249 18.57 38.12 -9.44
CA GLN A 249 18.76 38.82 -8.17
C GLN A 249 19.93 38.20 -7.39
N THR A 250 20.64 39.02 -6.63
CA THR A 250 21.65 38.59 -5.68
C THR A 250 21.25 38.95 -4.26
N ASN A 251 21.67 38.11 -3.31
CA ASN A 251 21.46 38.38 -1.90
C ASN A 251 22.59 39.24 -1.34
N VAL A 252 22.24 40.42 -0.89
CA VAL A 252 23.16 41.35 -0.22
C VAL A 252 22.68 41.55 1.23
N LEU A 253 23.43 41.03 2.18
CA LEU A 253 23.10 41.13 3.63
C LEU A 253 21.68 40.73 3.99
N GLY A 254 21.18 39.67 3.36
CA GLY A 254 19.83 39.13 3.61
C GLY A 254 18.72 39.78 2.80
N GLN A 255 19.03 40.79 1.96
CA GLN A 255 18.10 41.43 1.06
C GLN A 255 18.39 41.06 -0.40
N TRP A 256 17.33 40.79 -1.17
CA TRP A 256 17.48 40.51 -2.60
C TRP A 256 17.43 41.77 -3.42
N ALA A 257 18.44 41.96 -4.24
CA ALA A 257 18.56 43.11 -5.13
C ALA A 257 18.71 42.64 -6.60
N ASP A 258 18.07 43.34 -7.53
CA ASP A 258 18.25 43.10 -8.94
C ASP A 258 19.70 43.37 -9.32
N VAL A 259 20.28 42.50 -10.18
CA VAL A 259 21.54 42.74 -10.85
C VAL A 259 21.28 42.99 -12.35
N ASP A 260 22.22 43.71 -12.98
CA ASP A 260 22.13 43.89 -14.42
C ASP A 260 22.11 42.54 -15.12
N THR A 261 21.02 42.29 -15.83
CA THR A 261 20.72 41.02 -16.45
C THR A 261 20.64 41.18 -17.96
N THR A 262 21.51 40.49 -18.70
CA THR A 262 21.39 40.36 -20.14
C THR A 262 20.55 39.13 -20.48
N GLN A 263 19.40 39.34 -21.13
CA GLN A 263 18.61 38.22 -21.66
C GLN A 263 19.22 37.83 -23.02
N MET A 264 19.73 36.57 -23.08
CA MET A 264 20.40 36.04 -24.28
C MET A 264 19.41 35.42 -25.29
N GLY A 265 18.11 35.44 -25.00
CA GLY A 265 17.06 34.83 -25.84
C GLY A 265 16.90 33.33 -25.63
N GLU A 266 16.27 32.70 -26.61
CA GLU A 266 16.05 31.24 -26.61
C GLU A 266 17.34 30.50 -26.96
N VAL A 267 17.64 29.49 -26.19
CA VAL A 267 18.73 28.54 -26.41
C VAL A 267 18.25 27.12 -26.30
N LYS A 268 18.83 26.20 -27.04
CA LYS A 268 18.54 24.79 -26.95
C LYS A 268 19.62 24.12 -26.13
N ILE A 269 19.25 23.57 -25.00
CA ILE A 269 20.17 22.94 -24.04
C ILE A 269 20.00 21.42 -23.96
N THR A 270 21.01 20.79 -23.38
CA THR A 270 20.95 19.39 -22.97
C THR A 270 20.72 19.35 -21.46
N LEU A 271 19.65 18.66 -21.04
CA LEU A 271 19.28 18.50 -19.63
C LEU A 271 20.24 17.54 -18.91
N SER A 272 20.23 17.54 -17.59
CA SER A 272 21.02 16.59 -16.79
C SER A 272 20.54 15.14 -17.00
N SER A 273 19.28 14.95 -17.35
CA SER A 273 18.71 13.65 -17.76
C SER A 273 19.29 13.10 -19.07
N GLY A 274 20.00 13.92 -19.85
CA GLY A 274 20.51 13.61 -21.19
C GLY A 274 19.56 13.97 -22.33
N ALA A 275 18.35 14.47 -22.05
CA ALA A 275 17.45 14.96 -23.11
C ALA A 275 18.05 16.20 -23.78
N THR A 276 18.06 16.21 -25.11
CA THR A 276 18.72 17.25 -25.92
C THR A 276 17.71 18.14 -26.63
N ASN A 277 18.18 19.30 -27.12
CA ASN A 277 17.39 20.26 -27.90
C ASN A 277 16.17 20.83 -27.15
N ILE A 278 16.24 20.91 -25.85
CA ILE A 278 15.16 21.47 -25.01
C ILE A 278 15.31 22.99 -24.98
N THR A 279 14.26 23.73 -25.36
CA THR A 279 14.27 25.19 -25.42
C THR A 279 14.19 25.79 -24.01
N TYR A 280 15.14 26.68 -23.72
CA TYR A 280 15.20 27.49 -22.50
C TYR A 280 15.49 28.95 -22.86
N TYR A 281 15.25 29.85 -21.93
CA TYR A 281 15.71 31.22 -21.95
C TYR A 281 16.95 31.34 -21.09
N ALA A 282 18.05 31.89 -21.64
CA ALA A 282 19.29 32.13 -20.92
C ALA A 282 19.37 33.58 -20.44
N TYR A 283 19.76 33.72 -19.18
CA TYR A 283 19.99 35.01 -18.52
C TYR A 283 21.40 35.06 -17.99
N ARG A 284 22.10 36.18 -18.18
CA ARG A 284 23.49 36.33 -17.83
C ARG A 284 23.69 37.54 -16.94
N THR A 285 24.55 37.42 -15.92
CA THR A 285 25.12 38.59 -15.21
C THR A 285 26.12 39.31 -16.07
N ASP A 286 26.49 40.50 -15.67
CA ASP A 286 27.76 41.08 -16.16
C ASP A 286 28.96 40.23 -15.73
N LYS A 287 30.10 40.48 -16.39
CA LYS A 287 31.36 39.81 -16.08
C LYS A 287 31.83 40.21 -14.69
N PHE A 288 32.09 39.22 -13.82
CA PHE A 288 32.58 39.51 -12.48
C PHE A 288 33.94 40.19 -12.49
N ALA A 289 34.01 41.38 -11.90
CA ALA A 289 35.24 42.17 -11.84
C ALA A 289 36.32 41.53 -10.94
N ASP A 290 35.88 40.83 -9.89
CA ASP A 290 36.71 40.14 -8.90
C ASP A 290 36.18 38.74 -8.60
N ALA A 291 37.01 37.90 -8.02
CA ALA A 291 36.58 36.61 -7.49
C ALA A 291 35.76 36.80 -6.22
N GLY A 292 34.77 35.93 -6.03
CA GLY A 292 33.90 36.02 -4.86
C GLY A 292 32.94 34.84 -4.72
N SER A 293 32.03 35.01 -3.78
CA SER A 293 30.92 34.05 -3.57
C SER A 293 29.66 34.81 -3.17
N ALA A 294 28.55 34.53 -3.82
CA ALA A 294 27.26 35.14 -3.51
C ALA A 294 26.11 34.21 -3.89
N GLN A 295 24.95 34.50 -3.33
CA GLN A 295 23.71 33.81 -3.69
C GLN A 295 23.03 34.54 -4.85
N TYR A 296 22.55 33.76 -5.82
CA TYR A 296 21.79 34.27 -6.97
C TYR A 296 20.54 33.45 -7.19
N LYS A 297 19.52 34.07 -7.74
CA LYS A 297 18.27 33.41 -8.20
C LYS A 297 17.69 34.11 -9.41
N LEU A 298 16.84 33.40 -10.16
CA LEU A 298 15.94 33.98 -11.17
C LEU A 298 14.56 34.29 -10.53
N VAL A 299 14.01 35.44 -10.84
CA VAL A 299 12.67 35.88 -10.38
C VAL A 299 11.81 36.33 -11.57
#